data_2b517a9029a2258f89ddaa66a0aa5527
#
_entry.id   2b517a9029a2258f89ddaa66a0aa5527
#
_cell.length_a   1.000
_cell.length_b   1.000
_cell.length_c   1.000
_cell.angle_alpha   90.00
_cell.angle_beta   90.00
_cell.angle_gamma   90.00
#
_symmetry.space_group_name_H-M   'P 1'
#
loop_
_entity.id
_entity.type
_entity.pdbx_description
1 polymer ?
#
loop_
_entity_poly.entity_id
_entity_poly.type
_entity_poly.pdbx_seq_one_letter_code
_entity_poly.pdbx_strand_id
1 'polypeptide(L)'
;MLKEVQEVKVGGRTRRVHVRPFAWGLKNPSHMEWTPDGRLLVSEHTAGTVRDITKGGDASEAKPLVYNLQGPAAIRPTEDGKVLVAETWGGAITDIAGGGDATKLPKLSENLKGPYTLAVLNTGKKGETLFVSESSSSFMTQITRLSLGNHEREPKAFILDIPARHGEPGLTPPESWPDKWEKYAAAGCVKNWIDDAAGRGFFYLAVGSLGQIFRINPDELPEKITYSELVAHPNALVAWGLHRLGGMRFHPSSGLLFAVQPEMGEVIAVDPAQPGNYHFQPPVVRGLRMPTCVRFSQDSEKMYVCSSADGVVWEVEGFLT
;
A
#
# COMPACT_ATOMS: atom_id res chain seq x y z
N MET A 1 -19.44 -6.59 -13.86
CA MET A 1 -18.49 -6.44 -14.99
C MET A 1 -18.00 -5.01 -14.99
N LEU A 2 -16.68 -4.80 -15.06
CA LEU A 2 -16.08 -3.46 -15.15
C LEU A 2 -16.53 -2.76 -16.43
N LYS A 3 -16.98 -1.51 -16.33
CA LYS A 3 -17.34 -0.70 -17.49
C LYS A 3 -16.14 0.15 -17.88
N GLU A 4 -15.79 0.18 -19.15
CA GLU A 4 -14.70 0.99 -19.71
C GLU A 4 -14.92 2.49 -19.53
N VAL A 5 -16.18 2.92 -19.49
CA VAL A 5 -16.56 4.30 -19.24
C VAL A 5 -17.54 4.36 -18.08
N GLN A 6 -17.23 5.20 -17.09
CA GLN A 6 -18.04 5.38 -15.89
C GLN A 6 -18.30 6.86 -15.64
N GLU A 7 -19.53 7.20 -15.28
CA GLU A 7 -19.84 8.52 -14.72
C GLU A 7 -19.75 8.45 -13.20
N VAL A 8 -18.94 9.30 -12.62
CA VAL A 8 -18.60 9.31 -11.21
C VAL A 8 -18.61 10.72 -10.63
N LYS A 9 -18.66 10.83 -9.31
CA LYS A 9 -18.54 12.13 -8.62
C LYS A 9 -17.20 12.20 -7.89
N VAL A 10 -16.38 13.19 -8.22
CA VAL A 10 -15.11 13.46 -7.57
C VAL A 10 -15.05 14.92 -7.17
N GLY A 11 -14.80 15.23 -5.90
CA GLY A 11 -14.78 16.61 -5.41
C GLY A 11 -16.09 17.37 -5.70
N GLY A 12 -17.24 16.70 -5.61
CA GLY A 12 -18.57 17.27 -5.87
C GLY A 12 -18.92 17.48 -7.35
N ARG A 13 -18.03 17.18 -8.29
CA ARG A 13 -18.25 17.33 -9.73
C ARG A 13 -18.49 15.98 -10.40
N THR A 14 -19.41 15.92 -11.37
CA THR A 14 -19.59 14.74 -12.22
C THR A 14 -18.44 14.67 -13.23
N ARG A 15 -17.82 13.49 -13.34
CA ARG A 15 -16.70 13.19 -14.21
C ARG A 15 -17.01 11.98 -15.07
N ARG A 16 -16.42 11.94 -16.25
CA ARG A 16 -16.44 10.77 -17.12
C ARG A 16 -15.07 10.10 -17.08
N VAL A 17 -15.00 8.96 -16.42
CA VAL A 17 -13.77 8.22 -16.19
C VAL A 17 -13.65 7.09 -17.21
N HIS A 18 -12.47 6.97 -17.82
CA HIS A 18 -12.13 5.91 -18.75
C HIS A 18 -11.23 4.91 -18.03
N VAL A 19 -11.57 3.62 -18.11
CA VAL A 19 -10.86 2.52 -17.47
C VAL A 19 -10.47 1.49 -18.51
N ARG A 20 -9.17 1.20 -18.63
CA ARG A 20 -8.65 0.20 -19.58
C ARG A 20 -7.53 -0.64 -18.95
N PRO A 21 -7.32 -1.88 -19.40
CA PRO A 21 -6.18 -2.65 -18.93
C PRO A 21 -4.87 -1.97 -19.40
N PHE A 22 -3.94 -1.81 -18.47
CA PHE A 22 -2.60 -1.29 -18.74
C PHE A 22 -1.57 -2.42 -18.86
N ALA A 23 -1.52 -3.31 -17.84
CA ALA A 23 -0.70 -4.51 -17.85
C ALA A 23 -1.50 -5.70 -17.34
N TRP A 24 -1.29 -6.89 -17.91
CA TRP A 24 -2.04 -8.10 -17.54
C TRP A 24 -1.15 -9.34 -17.54
N GLY A 25 -1.70 -10.51 -17.16
CA GLY A 25 -0.94 -11.74 -16.99
C GLY A 25 -0.10 -11.78 -15.72
N LEU A 26 -0.38 -10.89 -14.77
CA LEU A 26 0.31 -10.79 -13.49
C LEU A 26 -0.23 -11.84 -12.49
N LYS A 27 0.63 -12.30 -11.58
CA LYS A 27 0.29 -13.32 -10.57
C LYS A 27 0.06 -12.68 -9.21
N ASN A 28 -1.19 -12.34 -8.90
CA ASN A 28 -1.57 -11.69 -7.65
C ASN A 28 -0.79 -10.38 -7.40
N PRO A 29 -0.93 -9.37 -8.30
CA PRO A 29 -0.26 -8.09 -8.13
C PRO A 29 -0.74 -7.41 -6.84
N SER A 30 0.19 -6.99 -6.01
CA SER A 30 -0.09 -6.44 -4.67
C SER A 30 0.16 -4.95 -4.59
N HIS A 31 1.36 -4.52 -4.95
CA HIS A 31 1.79 -3.13 -4.88
C HIS A 31 2.48 -2.72 -6.17
N MET A 32 2.46 -1.41 -6.43
CA MET A 32 3.23 -0.78 -7.50
C MET A 32 4.00 0.41 -6.93
N GLU A 33 5.10 0.77 -7.58
CA GLU A 33 5.77 2.03 -7.31
C GLU A 33 6.59 2.48 -8.51
N TRP A 34 6.64 3.80 -8.72
CA TRP A 34 7.55 4.43 -9.65
C TRP A 34 8.94 4.54 -9.05
N THR A 35 9.94 4.13 -9.79
CA THR A 35 11.33 4.37 -9.44
C THR A 35 11.79 5.74 -9.97
N PRO A 36 12.86 6.33 -9.40
CA PRO A 36 13.37 7.63 -9.86
C PRO A 36 13.83 7.65 -11.32
N ASP A 37 14.23 6.49 -11.86
CA ASP A 37 14.60 6.32 -13.28
C ASP A 37 13.38 6.11 -14.20
N GLY A 38 12.16 6.28 -13.69
CA GLY A 38 10.93 6.29 -14.46
C GLY A 38 10.33 4.91 -14.77
N ARG A 39 10.77 3.85 -14.09
CA ARG A 39 10.16 2.52 -14.20
C ARG A 39 8.97 2.37 -13.27
N LEU A 40 7.89 1.75 -13.75
CA LEU A 40 6.78 1.31 -12.92
C LEU A 40 6.98 -0.16 -12.55
N LEU A 41 7.30 -0.42 -11.30
CA LEU A 41 7.50 -1.76 -10.78
C LEU A 41 6.23 -2.27 -10.10
N VAL A 42 5.93 -3.56 -10.24
CA VAL A 42 4.82 -4.25 -9.58
C VAL A 42 5.34 -5.48 -8.84
N SER A 43 4.90 -5.67 -7.60
CA SER A 43 5.15 -6.88 -6.83
C SER A 43 4.07 -7.92 -7.07
N GLU A 44 4.48 -9.15 -7.33
CA GLU A 44 3.61 -10.32 -7.47
C GLU A 44 3.75 -11.18 -6.20
N HIS A 45 2.84 -10.95 -5.25
CA HIS A 45 2.96 -11.43 -3.87
C HIS A 45 3.12 -12.95 -3.76
N THR A 46 2.30 -13.71 -4.47
CA THR A 46 2.34 -15.19 -4.43
C THR A 46 3.42 -15.80 -5.33
N ALA A 47 3.82 -15.10 -6.38
CA ALA A 47 4.88 -15.55 -7.28
C ALA A 47 6.29 -15.29 -6.73
N GLY A 48 6.43 -14.42 -5.72
CA GLY A 48 7.73 -14.07 -5.17
C GLY A 48 8.60 -13.25 -6.13
N THR A 49 7.96 -12.39 -6.94
CA THR A 49 8.65 -11.64 -8.00
C THR A 49 8.32 -10.16 -7.97
N VAL A 50 9.20 -9.36 -8.55
CA VAL A 50 8.93 -7.98 -8.95
C VAL A 50 9.14 -7.86 -10.45
N ARG A 51 8.18 -7.24 -11.14
CA ARG A 51 8.24 -6.99 -12.59
C ARG A 51 8.27 -5.52 -12.91
N ASP A 52 8.95 -5.19 -13.99
CA ASP A 52 8.85 -3.88 -14.64
C ASP A 52 7.69 -3.93 -15.65
N ILE A 53 6.69 -3.09 -15.40
CA ILE A 53 5.50 -2.96 -16.23
C ILE A 53 5.40 -1.58 -16.90
N THR A 54 6.47 -0.84 -16.98
CA THR A 54 6.50 0.55 -17.50
C THR A 54 5.85 0.68 -18.88
N LYS A 55 6.02 -0.33 -19.72
CA LYS A 55 5.47 -0.34 -21.09
C LYS A 55 4.03 -0.85 -21.17
N GLY A 56 3.47 -1.34 -20.07
CA GLY A 56 2.19 -2.04 -20.09
C GLY A 56 2.22 -3.34 -20.92
N GLY A 57 1.04 -3.82 -21.29
CA GLY A 57 0.90 -5.02 -22.14
C GLY A 57 0.90 -6.33 -21.37
N ASP A 58 1.13 -7.44 -22.09
CA ASP A 58 1.18 -8.79 -21.53
C ASP A 58 2.49 -9.02 -20.78
N ALA A 59 2.39 -9.24 -19.48
CA ALA A 59 3.52 -9.51 -18.61
C ALA A 59 3.72 -11.00 -18.31
N SER A 60 2.87 -11.90 -18.84
CA SER A 60 2.89 -13.33 -18.50
C SER A 60 4.24 -13.99 -18.80
N GLU A 61 4.82 -13.66 -19.97
CA GLU A 61 6.08 -14.22 -20.45
C GLU A 61 7.31 -13.33 -20.16
N ALA A 62 7.07 -12.13 -19.60
CA ALA A 62 8.17 -11.21 -19.30
C ALA A 62 9.02 -11.76 -18.16
N LYS A 63 10.36 -11.72 -18.31
CA LYS A 63 11.27 -12.09 -17.23
C LYS A 63 11.10 -11.14 -16.05
N PRO A 64 10.93 -11.63 -14.81
CA PRO A 64 10.88 -10.76 -13.64
C PRO A 64 12.22 -10.04 -13.44
N LEU A 65 12.13 -8.80 -12.94
CA LEU A 65 13.29 -8.01 -12.54
C LEU A 65 14.00 -8.66 -11.34
N VAL A 66 13.19 -9.13 -10.37
CA VAL A 66 13.66 -9.86 -9.18
C VAL A 66 12.78 -11.07 -8.94
N TYR A 67 13.37 -12.15 -8.46
CA TYR A 67 12.69 -13.42 -8.16
C TYR A 67 13.20 -14.03 -6.84
N ASN A 68 12.53 -15.06 -6.33
CA ASN A 68 12.80 -15.69 -5.03
C ASN A 68 12.55 -14.79 -3.80
N LEU A 69 11.74 -13.76 -3.96
CA LEU A 69 11.25 -12.98 -2.81
C LEU A 69 10.22 -13.78 -2.01
N GLN A 70 10.17 -13.57 -0.70
CA GLN A 70 9.24 -14.25 0.20
C GLN A 70 7.99 -13.40 0.47
N GLY A 71 7.01 -13.44 -0.46
CA GLY A 71 5.79 -12.64 -0.39
C GLY A 71 6.04 -11.15 -0.51
N PRO A 72 6.57 -10.68 -1.67
CA PRO A 72 6.85 -9.27 -1.87
C PRO A 72 5.56 -8.45 -1.82
N ALA A 73 5.60 -7.36 -1.07
CA ALA A 73 4.52 -6.41 -0.91
C ALA A 73 4.96 -5.01 -1.36
N ALA A 74 4.96 -4.01 -0.47
CA ALA A 74 5.30 -2.65 -0.88
C ALA A 74 6.71 -2.54 -1.47
N ILE A 75 6.82 -1.68 -2.47
CA ILE A 75 8.06 -1.24 -3.09
C ILE A 75 8.25 0.23 -2.73
N ARG A 76 9.46 0.64 -2.32
CA ARG A 76 9.80 2.04 -2.03
C ARG A 76 11.21 2.37 -2.45
N PRO A 77 11.40 3.33 -3.36
CA PRO A 77 12.71 3.93 -3.61
C PRO A 77 13.10 4.84 -2.44
N THR A 78 14.42 5.01 -2.25
CA THR A 78 15.03 5.90 -1.27
C THR A 78 15.88 6.96 -1.98
N GLU A 79 16.25 8.03 -1.27
CA GLU A 79 17.07 9.12 -1.83
C GLU A 79 18.49 8.65 -2.20
N ASP A 80 19.02 7.64 -1.49
CA ASP A 80 20.35 7.07 -1.76
C ASP A 80 20.37 6.02 -2.89
N GLY A 81 19.25 5.89 -3.63
CA GLY A 81 19.14 5.06 -4.82
C GLY A 81 18.81 3.58 -4.59
N LYS A 82 18.48 3.19 -3.35
CA LYS A 82 17.95 1.85 -3.08
C LYS A 82 16.50 1.74 -3.56
N VAL A 83 16.07 0.52 -3.84
CA VAL A 83 14.67 0.16 -4.07
C VAL A 83 14.29 -0.92 -3.07
N LEU A 84 13.58 -0.52 -2.03
CA LEU A 84 13.22 -1.40 -0.91
C LEU A 84 11.95 -2.17 -1.21
N VAL A 85 11.94 -3.47 -0.87
CA VAL A 85 10.76 -4.33 -0.93
C VAL A 85 10.52 -4.96 0.43
N ALA A 86 9.27 -4.91 0.89
CA ALA A 86 8.83 -5.65 2.06
C ALA A 86 8.56 -7.11 1.67
N GLU A 87 9.22 -8.05 2.36
CA GLU A 87 8.99 -9.49 2.22
C GLU A 87 8.11 -9.98 3.38
N THR A 88 6.80 -10.03 3.15
CA THR A 88 5.82 -10.33 4.21
C THR A 88 6.07 -11.68 4.90
N TRP A 89 6.38 -12.71 4.11
CA TRP A 89 6.60 -14.06 4.64
C TRP A 89 8.03 -14.28 5.11
N GLY A 90 8.98 -13.54 4.52
CA GLY A 90 10.40 -13.57 4.88
C GLY A 90 10.72 -12.75 6.13
N GLY A 91 9.83 -11.84 6.53
CA GLY A 91 10.08 -10.95 7.67
C GLY A 91 11.23 -9.97 7.42
N ALA A 92 11.45 -9.58 6.17
CA ALA A 92 12.61 -8.78 5.78
C ALA A 92 12.25 -7.56 4.93
N ILE A 93 13.17 -6.61 4.89
CA ILE A 93 13.19 -5.52 3.92
C ILE A 93 14.44 -5.72 3.06
N THR A 94 14.24 -5.97 1.77
CA THR A 94 15.32 -6.28 0.82
C THR A 94 15.51 -5.13 -0.16
N ASP A 95 16.76 -4.74 -0.40
CA ASP A 95 17.11 -3.80 -1.46
C ASP A 95 17.21 -4.55 -2.79
N ILE A 96 16.30 -4.23 -3.71
CA ILE A 96 16.18 -4.88 -5.01
C ILE A 96 16.80 -4.09 -6.17
N ALA A 97 17.50 -3.00 -5.91
CA ALA A 97 18.08 -2.17 -6.97
C ALA A 97 18.99 -2.95 -7.91
N GLY A 98 19.70 -3.97 -7.40
CA GLY A 98 20.58 -4.84 -8.19
C GLY A 98 19.86 -5.85 -9.09
N GLY A 99 18.57 -6.09 -8.91
CA GLY A 99 17.83 -7.10 -9.66
C GLY A 99 18.28 -8.54 -9.41
N GLY A 100 17.65 -9.50 -10.09
CA GLY A 100 18.05 -10.90 -10.08
C GLY A 100 17.51 -11.72 -8.91
N ASP A 101 18.34 -12.60 -8.35
CA ASP A 101 17.98 -13.53 -7.28
C ASP A 101 17.97 -12.84 -5.91
N ALA A 102 16.79 -12.69 -5.30
CA ALA A 102 16.61 -11.99 -4.03
C ALA A 102 17.37 -12.65 -2.86
N THR A 103 17.69 -13.93 -2.95
CA THR A 103 18.48 -14.63 -1.90
C THR A 103 19.92 -14.11 -1.81
N LYS A 104 20.38 -13.38 -2.81
CA LYS A 104 21.72 -12.78 -2.91
C LYS A 104 21.72 -11.27 -2.72
N LEU A 105 20.55 -10.66 -2.59
CA LEU A 105 20.42 -9.22 -2.45
C LEU A 105 20.56 -8.76 -0.99
N PRO A 106 21.05 -7.52 -0.78
CA PRO A 106 21.22 -6.97 0.55
C PRO A 106 19.88 -6.84 1.27
N LYS A 107 19.86 -7.24 2.54
CA LYS A 107 18.72 -7.01 3.43
C LYS A 107 19.00 -5.82 4.34
N LEU A 108 18.09 -4.86 4.37
CA LEU A 108 18.16 -3.71 5.25
C LEU A 108 17.78 -4.09 6.69
N SER A 109 16.79 -4.95 6.84
CA SER A 109 16.29 -5.43 8.12
C SER A 109 15.72 -6.83 7.98
N GLU A 110 15.79 -7.61 9.06
CA GLU A 110 15.24 -8.97 9.18
C GLU A 110 14.47 -9.11 10.50
N ASN A 111 13.77 -10.22 10.67
CA ASN A 111 12.99 -10.54 11.87
C ASN A 111 11.78 -9.61 12.14
N LEU A 112 11.30 -8.91 11.11
CA LEU A 112 10.06 -8.17 11.16
C LEU A 112 8.86 -9.13 11.14
N LYS A 113 7.76 -8.71 11.76
CA LYS A 113 6.55 -9.55 11.87
C LYS A 113 5.59 -9.29 10.72
N GLY A 114 5.87 -9.88 9.55
CA GLY A 114 5.06 -9.71 8.35
C GLY A 114 5.03 -8.27 7.83
N PRO A 115 6.17 -7.69 7.45
CA PRO A 115 6.22 -6.34 6.90
C PRO A 115 5.40 -6.28 5.61
N TYR A 116 4.61 -5.21 5.44
CA TYR A 116 3.67 -5.14 4.33
C TYR A 116 3.72 -3.84 3.55
N THR A 117 3.47 -2.70 4.17
CA THR A 117 3.56 -1.41 3.51
C THR A 117 4.70 -0.58 4.06
N LEU A 118 5.25 0.26 3.20
CA LEU A 118 6.43 1.07 3.46
C LEU A 118 6.12 2.54 3.19
N ALA A 119 6.60 3.43 4.05
CA ALA A 119 6.68 4.87 3.79
C ALA A 119 8.07 5.37 4.16
N VAL A 120 8.66 6.20 3.31
CA VAL A 120 9.96 6.82 3.54
C VAL A 120 9.74 8.31 3.74
N LEU A 121 10.19 8.84 4.87
CA LEU A 121 10.10 10.25 5.19
C LEU A 121 11.46 10.79 5.58
N ASN A 122 11.76 12.00 5.13
CA ASN A 122 12.83 12.78 5.70
C ASN A 122 12.29 13.54 6.93
N THR A 123 12.55 13.00 8.11
CA THR A 123 12.17 13.63 9.37
C THR A 123 13.28 14.59 9.80
N GLY A 124 12.94 15.85 10.03
CA GLY A 124 13.94 16.89 10.34
C GLY A 124 14.83 16.57 11.55
N LYS A 125 14.36 15.74 12.47
CA LYS A 125 15.10 15.33 13.69
C LYS A 125 15.98 14.09 13.50
N LYS A 126 15.66 13.20 12.56
CA LYS A 126 16.27 11.85 12.46
C LYS A 126 16.78 11.51 11.05
N GLY A 127 16.68 12.44 10.11
CA GLY A 127 17.00 12.19 8.70
C GLY A 127 16.00 11.24 8.03
N GLU A 128 16.41 10.58 6.96
CA GLU A 128 15.57 9.67 6.21
C GLU A 128 15.19 8.46 7.08
N THR A 129 13.89 8.25 7.27
CA THR A 129 13.33 7.22 8.14
C THR A 129 12.33 6.38 7.35
N LEU A 130 12.50 5.06 7.43
CA LEU A 130 11.57 4.08 6.90
C LEU A 130 10.54 3.72 7.97
N PHE A 131 9.27 3.83 7.64
CA PHE A 131 8.15 3.30 8.42
C PHE A 131 7.64 2.04 7.74
N VAL A 132 7.35 1.02 8.55
CA VAL A 132 6.92 -0.30 8.09
C VAL A 132 5.63 -0.68 8.81
N SER A 133 4.56 -0.96 8.09
CA SER A 133 3.41 -1.62 8.70
C SER A 133 3.73 -3.11 8.87
N GLU A 134 3.59 -3.60 10.09
CA GLU A 134 3.74 -5.02 10.39
C GLU A 134 2.37 -5.65 10.63
N SER A 135 2.09 -6.73 9.91
CA SER A 135 0.89 -7.53 10.09
C SER A 135 1.28 -8.83 10.78
N SER A 136 1.33 -8.83 12.10
CA SER A 136 1.54 -10.08 12.85
C SER A 136 0.29 -10.99 12.76
N SER A 137 0.45 -12.27 13.06
CA SER A 137 -0.65 -13.23 13.21
C SER A 137 -1.55 -12.93 14.43
N SER A 138 -1.30 -11.85 15.16
CA SER A 138 -2.08 -11.40 16.32
C SER A 138 -3.22 -10.47 15.87
N PHE A 139 -4.23 -10.32 16.74
CA PHE A 139 -5.35 -9.37 16.53
C PHE A 139 -4.91 -7.91 16.52
N MET A 140 -3.65 -7.63 16.83
CA MET A 140 -3.06 -6.31 16.88
C MET A 140 -1.85 -6.24 15.94
N THR A 141 -1.70 -5.13 15.27
CA THR A 141 -0.59 -4.82 14.38
C THR A 141 0.16 -3.60 14.89
N GLN A 142 1.27 -3.27 14.26
CA GLN A 142 2.08 -2.10 14.64
C GLN A 142 2.68 -1.42 13.42
N ILE A 143 3.08 -0.17 13.62
CA ILE A 143 4.02 0.52 12.72
C ILE A 143 5.38 0.55 13.40
N THR A 144 6.37 0.07 12.68
CA THR A 144 7.78 0.07 13.10
C THR A 144 8.53 1.12 12.30
N ARG A 145 9.54 1.73 12.89
CA ARG A 145 10.43 2.69 12.22
C ARG A 145 11.88 2.22 12.24
N LEU A 146 12.61 2.54 11.17
CA LEU A 146 14.04 2.31 11.00
C LEU A 146 14.70 3.58 10.46
N SER A 147 15.86 3.96 11.01
CA SER A 147 16.68 5.00 10.41
C SER A 147 17.41 4.48 9.17
N LEU A 148 17.35 5.20 8.06
CA LEU A 148 18.05 4.84 6.82
C LEU A 148 19.48 5.46 6.76
N GLY A 149 19.69 6.57 7.48
CA GLY A 149 20.92 7.39 7.40
C GLY A 149 22.04 7.07 8.40
N ASN A 150 21.78 6.35 9.49
CA ASN A 150 22.74 6.11 10.56
C ASN A 150 22.81 4.66 11.03
N HIS A 151 23.87 4.29 11.74
CA HIS A 151 24.23 2.95 12.17
C HIS A 151 23.22 2.24 13.09
N GLU A 152 22.20 2.92 13.61
CA GLU A 152 21.10 2.32 14.37
C GLU A 152 20.01 1.78 13.42
N ARG A 153 20.25 0.65 12.82
CA ARG A 153 19.28 -0.06 11.96
C ARG A 153 18.33 -0.98 12.73
N GLU A 154 18.30 -0.89 14.06
CA GLU A 154 17.34 -1.68 14.83
C GLU A 154 15.92 -1.17 14.65
N PRO A 155 14.98 -2.06 14.27
CA PRO A 155 13.57 -1.71 14.18
C PRO A 155 13.03 -1.29 15.55
N LYS A 156 12.39 -0.12 15.64
CA LYS A 156 11.76 0.37 16.87
C LYS A 156 10.26 0.52 16.64
N ALA A 157 9.45 -0.07 17.51
CA ALA A 157 8.00 0.12 17.46
C ALA A 157 7.66 1.60 17.62
N PHE A 158 6.77 2.10 16.76
CA PHE A 158 6.34 3.50 16.73
C PHE A 158 4.86 3.64 17.11
N ILE A 159 3.95 2.96 16.40
CA ILE A 159 2.53 2.91 16.74
C ILE A 159 2.17 1.47 17.06
N LEU A 160 1.61 1.25 18.24
CA LEU A 160 1.28 -0.07 18.78
C LEU A 160 -0.23 -0.29 18.85
N ASP A 161 -0.60 -1.54 19.03
CA ASP A 161 -1.95 -1.99 19.36
C ASP A 161 -3.00 -1.53 18.33
N ILE A 162 -2.60 -1.43 17.05
CA ILE A 162 -3.52 -1.09 15.97
C ILE A 162 -4.43 -2.31 15.73
N PRO A 163 -5.76 -2.16 15.83
CA PRO A 163 -6.69 -3.26 15.65
C PRO A 163 -6.57 -3.89 14.26
N ALA A 164 -6.41 -5.21 14.23
CA ALA A 164 -6.53 -6.01 13.02
C ALA A 164 -7.61 -7.06 13.26
N ARG A 165 -8.76 -6.97 12.62
CA ARG A 165 -9.70 -8.07 12.62
C ARG A 165 -9.13 -9.18 11.76
N HIS A 166 -8.93 -10.37 12.35
CA HIS A 166 -8.99 -11.60 11.57
C HIS A 166 -10.37 -11.64 10.92
N GLY A 167 -10.44 -12.13 9.67
CA GLY A 167 -11.69 -12.24 8.95
C GLY A 167 -12.83 -12.72 9.83
N GLU A 168 -14.05 -12.38 9.45
CA GLU A 168 -15.24 -12.62 10.26
C GLU A 168 -15.24 -14.03 10.89
N PRO A 169 -15.71 -14.16 12.15
CA PRO A 169 -15.84 -15.47 12.79
C PRO A 169 -16.69 -16.38 11.88
N GLY A 170 -16.08 -17.42 11.34
CA GLY A 170 -16.75 -18.38 10.44
C GLY A 170 -16.13 -18.52 9.05
N LEU A 171 -15.20 -17.65 8.64
CA LEU A 171 -14.42 -17.91 7.45
C LEU A 171 -13.26 -18.86 7.80
N THR A 172 -13.57 -20.16 7.80
CA THR A 172 -12.57 -21.22 7.67
C THR A 172 -11.90 -21.09 6.32
N PRO A 173 -10.57 -21.17 6.24
CA PRO A 173 -9.87 -21.24 4.96
C PRO A 173 -10.43 -22.40 4.14
N PRO A 174 -10.55 -22.24 2.82
CA PRO A 174 -10.88 -23.36 1.95
C PRO A 174 -9.90 -24.51 2.20
N GLU A 175 -10.39 -25.76 2.21
CA GLU A 175 -9.54 -26.98 2.34
C GLU A 175 -8.45 -27.07 1.26
N SER A 176 -8.59 -26.31 0.18
CA SER A 176 -7.61 -26.21 -0.90
C SER A 176 -6.40 -25.31 -0.60
N TRP A 177 -6.36 -24.68 0.55
CA TRP A 177 -5.22 -23.85 0.90
C TRP A 177 -4.07 -24.71 1.44
N PRO A 178 -2.82 -24.45 1.02
CA PRO A 178 -1.68 -25.30 1.38
C PRO A 178 -1.38 -25.27 2.88
N ASP A 179 -0.74 -26.34 3.40
CA ASP A 179 -0.37 -26.58 4.80
C ASP A 179 0.42 -25.46 5.50
N LYS A 180 0.73 -24.40 4.78
CA LYS A 180 1.36 -23.17 5.28
C LYS A 180 0.35 -22.06 5.57
N TRP A 181 -0.93 -22.44 5.78
CA TRP A 181 -2.00 -21.49 6.10
C TRP A 181 -1.64 -20.49 7.21
N GLU A 182 -0.91 -20.89 8.23
CA GLU A 182 -0.48 -19.95 9.27
C GLU A 182 0.33 -18.77 8.71
N LYS A 183 1.13 -19.00 7.67
CA LYS A 183 1.80 -17.94 6.91
C LYS A 183 0.83 -17.15 6.02
N TYR A 184 -0.25 -17.78 5.53
CA TYR A 184 -1.29 -17.13 4.71
C TYR A 184 -2.42 -16.54 5.56
N ALA A 185 -2.66 -17.02 6.78
CA ALA A 185 -3.57 -16.39 7.72
C ALA A 185 -3.11 -14.99 8.07
N ALA A 186 -1.79 -14.77 8.14
CA ALA A 186 -1.24 -13.42 8.12
C ALA A 186 -1.64 -12.64 6.84
N ALA A 187 -1.91 -13.32 5.72
CA ALA A 187 -2.40 -12.69 4.48
C ALA A 187 -3.91 -12.37 4.49
N GLY A 188 -4.68 -13.09 5.30
CA GLY A 188 -6.12 -12.82 5.53
C GLY A 188 -6.38 -11.76 6.59
N CYS A 189 -5.37 -11.36 7.37
CA CYS A 189 -5.47 -10.24 8.28
C CYS A 189 -5.74 -8.96 7.49
N VAL A 190 -6.66 -8.16 7.98
CA VAL A 190 -6.83 -6.81 7.45
C VAL A 190 -5.56 -6.04 7.73
N LYS A 191 -4.84 -5.72 6.69
CA LYS A 191 -3.54 -5.07 6.80
C LYS A 191 -3.73 -3.58 6.98
N ASN A 192 -2.88 -2.98 7.78
CA ASN A 192 -2.79 -1.54 7.87
C ASN A 192 -1.88 -1.05 6.75
N TRP A 193 -2.31 0.00 6.08
CA TRP A 193 -1.62 0.57 4.94
C TRP A 193 -1.03 1.91 5.31
N ILE A 194 0.23 2.13 5.00
CA ILE A 194 0.86 3.45 5.10
C ILE A 194 1.28 3.92 3.73
N ASP A 195 1.17 5.22 3.51
CA ASP A 195 1.67 5.88 2.31
C ASP A 195 2.22 7.26 2.67
N ASP A 196 3.39 7.59 2.14
CA ASP A 196 3.94 8.93 2.33
C ASP A 196 3.11 9.98 1.59
N ALA A 197 3.13 11.19 2.09
CA ALA A 197 2.38 12.30 1.53
C ALA A 197 3.22 13.14 0.56
N ALA A 198 3.94 12.49 -0.35
CA ALA A 198 4.71 13.16 -1.40
C ALA A 198 5.69 14.24 -0.88
N GLY A 199 6.53 13.86 0.09
CA GLY A 199 7.58 14.74 0.63
C GLY A 199 7.11 15.80 1.64
N ARG A 200 5.87 15.73 2.11
CA ARG A 200 5.33 16.71 3.09
C ARG A 200 5.70 16.47 4.55
N GLY A 201 6.59 15.53 4.86
CA GLY A 201 7.05 15.24 6.22
C GLY A 201 6.06 14.47 7.09
N PHE A 202 4.97 13.94 6.51
CA PHE A 202 3.99 13.07 7.18
C PHE A 202 3.56 11.93 6.25
N PHE A 203 2.97 10.89 6.84
CA PHE A 203 2.35 9.80 6.09
C PHE A 203 0.88 9.63 6.49
N TYR A 204 0.12 8.96 5.66
CA TYR A 204 -1.21 8.49 6.00
C TYR A 204 -1.16 7.04 6.45
N LEU A 205 -1.95 6.72 7.49
CA LEU A 205 -2.18 5.38 7.99
C LEU A 205 -3.66 5.02 7.77
N ALA A 206 -3.93 4.04 6.94
CA ALA A 206 -5.25 3.42 6.85
C ALA A 206 -5.32 2.23 7.80
N VAL A 207 -6.20 2.31 8.79
CA VAL A 207 -6.59 1.18 9.64
C VAL A 207 -7.69 0.42 8.92
N GLY A 208 -7.27 -0.54 8.10
CA GLY A 208 -8.13 -1.19 7.12
C GLY A 208 -9.35 -1.86 7.74
N SER A 209 -9.20 -2.47 8.92
CA SER A 209 -10.30 -3.14 9.66
C SER A 209 -11.40 -2.20 10.15
N LEU A 210 -11.08 -0.94 10.39
CA LEU A 210 -11.98 0.04 10.98
C LEU A 210 -12.46 1.08 9.98
N GLY A 211 -11.96 1.05 8.74
CA GLY A 211 -12.30 2.04 7.72
C GLY A 211 -11.94 3.47 8.14
N GLN A 212 -10.77 3.62 8.77
CA GLN A 212 -10.26 4.88 9.27
C GLN A 212 -8.94 5.25 8.59
N ILE A 213 -8.74 6.54 8.37
CA ILE A 213 -7.49 7.08 7.85
C ILE A 213 -6.98 8.16 8.80
N PHE A 214 -5.72 8.04 9.19
CA PHE A 214 -5.01 8.99 10.04
C PHE A 214 -3.91 9.69 9.24
N ARG A 215 -3.68 10.96 9.55
CA ARG A 215 -2.49 11.71 9.14
C ARG A 215 -1.48 11.66 10.28
N ILE A 216 -0.29 11.17 10.03
CA ILE A 216 0.75 10.94 11.01
C ILE A 216 1.95 11.83 10.70
N ASN A 217 2.21 12.82 11.56
CA ASN A 217 3.45 13.57 11.55
C ASN A 217 4.37 13.03 12.66
N PRO A 218 5.42 12.27 12.32
CA PRO A 218 6.27 11.64 13.34
C PRO A 218 7.03 12.64 14.23
N ASP A 219 7.22 13.88 13.77
CA ASP A 219 7.92 14.92 14.54
C ASP A 219 7.02 15.56 15.60
N GLU A 220 5.70 15.45 15.46
CA GLU A 220 4.69 15.93 16.40
C GLU A 220 4.27 14.87 17.44
N LEU A 221 4.60 13.60 17.20
CA LEU A 221 4.23 12.48 18.07
C LEU A 221 5.39 12.08 19.01
N PRO A 222 5.07 11.43 20.14
CA PRO A 222 6.07 10.77 20.99
C PRO A 222 6.86 9.72 20.23
N GLU A 223 8.01 9.31 20.78
CA GLU A 223 8.84 8.24 20.19
C GLU A 223 8.08 6.92 20.01
N LYS A 224 7.07 6.68 20.80
CA LYS A 224 6.20 5.51 20.81
C LYS A 224 4.82 5.93 21.28
N ILE A 225 3.79 5.48 20.58
CA ILE A 225 2.37 5.80 20.87
C ILE A 225 1.52 4.56 20.63
N THR A 226 0.44 4.40 21.40
CA THR A 226 -0.59 3.38 21.16
C THR A 226 -1.64 3.89 20.18
N TYR A 227 -2.40 2.98 19.58
CA TYR A 227 -3.54 3.34 18.72
C TYR A 227 -4.58 4.19 19.48
N SER A 228 -4.87 3.87 20.74
CA SER A 228 -5.84 4.64 21.55
C SER A 228 -5.38 6.07 21.79
N GLU A 229 -4.11 6.29 22.04
CA GLU A 229 -3.52 7.64 22.15
C GLU A 229 -3.53 8.37 20.81
N LEU A 230 -3.29 7.66 19.70
CA LEU A 230 -3.38 8.24 18.36
C LEU A 230 -4.82 8.68 18.02
N VAL A 231 -5.83 7.90 18.37
CA VAL A 231 -7.25 8.27 18.18
C VAL A 231 -7.60 9.52 18.98
N ALA A 232 -7.02 9.67 20.16
CA ALA A 232 -7.23 10.85 21.01
C ALA A 232 -6.40 12.07 20.56
N HIS A 233 -5.43 11.88 19.65
CA HIS A 233 -4.57 12.96 19.19
C HIS A 233 -5.35 13.94 18.30
N PRO A 234 -5.31 15.25 18.59
CA PRO A 234 -6.01 16.25 17.79
C PRO A 234 -5.63 16.21 16.31
N ASN A 235 -6.62 16.26 15.45
CA ASN A 235 -6.45 16.35 13.98
C ASN A 235 -5.70 15.16 13.31
N ALA A 236 -5.46 14.05 14.04
CA ALA A 236 -4.85 12.88 13.44
C ALA A 236 -5.83 12.12 12.54
N LEU A 237 -7.07 11.90 13.01
CA LEU A 237 -8.10 11.19 12.26
C LEU A 237 -8.69 12.11 11.16
N VAL A 238 -8.48 11.74 9.89
CA VAL A 238 -8.93 12.54 8.73
C VAL A 238 -10.14 11.95 8.01
N ALA A 239 -10.34 10.63 8.09
CA ALA A 239 -11.53 10.00 7.50
C ALA A 239 -11.97 8.78 8.31
N TRP A 240 -13.29 8.54 8.36
CA TRP A 240 -13.88 7.36 8.99
C TRP A 240 -15.19 6.95 8.29
N GLY A 241 -15.76 5.82 8.71
CA GLY A 241 -16.99 5.28 8.13
C GLY A 241 -16.78 4.61 6.78
N LEU A 242 -15.54 4.42 6.36
CA LEU A 242 -15.17 3.74 5.12
C LEU A 242 -15.34 2.23 5.27
N HIS A 243 -15.51 1.54 4.13
CA HIS A 243 -15.39 0.09 4.10
C HIS A 243 -13.93 -0.32 4.29
N ARG A 244 -13.68 -1.63 4.35
CA ARG A 244 -12.32 -2.17 4.46
C ARG A 244 -11.39 -1.51 3.46
N LEU A 245 -10.30 -0.91 3.98
CA LEU A 245 -9.33 -0.19 3.19
C LEU A 245 -8.16 -1.09 2.77
N GLY A 246 -7.69 -0.87 1.56
CA GLY A 246 -6.42 -1.37 1.04
C GLY A 246 -5.43 -0.23 0.83
N GLY A 247 -4.63 -0.32 -0.24
CA GLY A 247 -3.64 0.69 -0.59
C GLY A 247 -4.24 2.04 -0.91
N MET A 248 -3.46 3.06 -0.64
CA MET A 248 -3.84 4.44 -0.90
C MET A 248 -2.67 5.22 -1.48
N ARG A 249 -2.98 6.38 -2.08
CA ARG A 249 -1.97 7.31 -2.57
C ARG A 249 -2.49 8.74 -2.50
N PHE A 250 -1.67 9.61 -1.95
CA PHE A 250 -1.92 11.05 -2.00
C PHE A 250 -1.65 11.59 -3.41
N HIS A 251 -2.60 12.38 -3.92
CA HIS A 251 -2.47 13.03 -5.22
C HIS A 251 -1.96 14.46 -5.04
N PRO A 252 -0.70 14.76 -5.41
CA PRO A 252 -0.06 16.02 -5.03
C PRO A 252 -0.72 17.25 -5.63
N SER A 253 -1.23 17.16 -6.86
CA SER A 253 -1.83 18.31 -7.56
C SER A 253 -3.24 18.65 -7.06
N SER A 254 -4.06 17.66 -6.65
CA SER A 254 -5.43 17.90 -6.17
C SER A 254 -5.54 18.00 -4.65
N GLY A 255 -4.54 17.52 -3.90
CA GLY A 255 -4.61 17.39 -2.46
C GLY A 255 -5.51 16.26 -1.94
N LEU A 256 -6.13 15.47 -2.83
CA LEU A 256 -6.98 14.35 -2.46
C LEU A 256 -6.15 13.09 -2.17
N LEU A 257 -6.66 12.26 -1.28
CA LEU A 257 -6.14 10.93 -1.00
C LEU A 257 -7.05 9.90 -1.68
N PHE A 258 -6.50 9.10 -2.57
CA PHE A 258 -7.22 8.01 -3.21
C PHE A 258 -6.92 6.71 -2.49
N ALA A 259 -7.96 5.95 -2.15
CA ALA A 259 -7.85 4.68 -1.44
C ALA A 259 -8.69 3.60 -2.11
N VAL A 260 -8.20 2.37 -2.09
CA VAL A 260 -8.96 1.23 -2.61
C VAL A 260 -9.80 0.61 -1.49
N GLN A 261 -10.99 0.13 -1.85
CA GLN A 261 -11.87 -0.70 -1.02
C GLN A 261 -11.96 -2.09 -1.67
N PRO A 262 -11.11 -3.05 -1.29
CA PRO A 262 -10.96 -4.33 -2.00
C PRO A 262 -12.25 -5.13 -2.14
N GLU A 263 -13.03 -5.22 -1.06
CA GLU A 263 -14.28 -6.00 -1.02
C GLU A 263 -15.39 -5.37 -1.86
N MET A 264 -15.39 -4.03 -1.94
CA MET A 264 -16.35 -3.28 -2.76
C MET A 264 -15.94 -3.23 -4.23
N GLY A 265 -14.69 -3.52 -4.53
CA GLY A 265 -14.13 -3.39 -5.88
C GLY A 265 -14.05 -1.95 -6.35
N GLU A 266 -13.68 -1.02 -5.45
CA GLU A 266 -13.80 0.42 -5.68
C GLU A 266 -12.51 1.17 -5.34
N VAL A 267 -12.37 2.34 -5.96
CA VAL A 267 -11.44 3.40 -5.54
C VAL A 267 -12.28 4.60 -5.10
N ILE A 268 -11.98 5.15 -3.95
CA ILE A 268 -12.62 6.35 -3.40
C ILE A 268 -11.61 7.50 -3.33
N ALA A 269 -12.12 8.73 -3.28
CA ALA A 269 -11.32 9.93 -3.01
C ALA A 269 -11.75 10.56 -1.70
N VAL A 270 -10.78 10.84 -0.83
CA VAL A 270 -10.95 11.51 0.46
C VAL A 270 -10.24 12.86 0.41
N ASP A 271 -10.84 13.90 0.95
CA ASP A 271 -10.18 15.18 1.14
C ASP A 271 -9.63 15.26 2.58
N PRO A 272 -8.30 15.09 2.78
CA PRO A 272 -7.73 15.13 4.14
C PRO A 272 -7.78 16.52 4.78
N ALA A 273 -8.07 17.57 4.02
CA ALA A 273 -8.28 18.92 4.53
C ALA A 273 -9.69 19.11 5.12
N GLN A 274 -10.60 18.17 4.85
CA GLN A 274 -11.97 18.16 5.38
C GLN A 274 -12.23 16.87 6.15
N PRO A 275 -11.71 16.72 7.37
CA PRO A 275 -11.91 15.53 8.18
C PRO A 275 -13.40 15.23 8.38
N GLY A 276 -13.79 13.97 8.15
CA GLY A 276 -15.22 13.66 8.20
C GLY A 276 -15.58 12.18 8.03
N ASN A 277 -16.89 11.93 8.08
CA ASN A 277 -17.48 10.63 7.79
C ASN A 277 -17.67 10.47 6.28
N TYR A 278 -17.02 9.47 5.71
CA TYR A 278 -17.03 9.17 4.28
C TYR A 278 -17.87 7.92 3.92
N HIS A 279 -18.79 7.52 4.79
CA HIS A 279 -19.60 6.30 4.58
C HIS A 279 -20.37 6.29 3.25
N PHE A 280 -20.85 7.44 2.82
CA PHE A 280 -21.60 7.59 1.56
C PHE A 280 -20.77 8.23 0.43
N GLN A 281 -19.46 8.22 0.56
CA GLN A 281 -18.58 8.76 -0.49
C GLN A 281 -18.73 7.95 -1.78
N PRO A 282 -19.15 8.59 -2.89
CA PRO A 282 -19.26 7.90 -4.16
C PRO A 282 -17.87 7.48 -4.68
N PRO A 283 -17.76 6.28 -5.26
CA PRO A 283 -16.48 5.81 -5.80
C PRO A 283 -16.06 6.59 -7.05
N VAL A 284 -14.75 6.72 -7.21
CA VAL A 284 -14.10 7.24 -8.43
C VAL A 284 -14.04 6.17 -9.52
N VAL A 285 -13.87 4.93 -9.13
CA VAL A 285 -13.90 3.74 -10.02
C VAL A 285 -14.59 2.62 -9.27
N ARG A 286 -15.39 1.81 -9.98
CA ARG A 286 -16.06 0.63 -9.43
C ARG A 286 -16.00 -0.57 -10.39
N GLY A 287 -16.23 -1.75 -9.83
CA GLY A 287 -16.28 -3.01 -10.60
C GLY A 287 -14.91 -3.66 -10.77
N LEU A 288 -13.90 -3.20 -10.04
CA LEU A 288 -12.60 -3.85 -9.96
C LEU A 288 -12.69 -5.15 -9.14
N ARG A 289 -11.83 -6.12 -9.41
CA ARG A 289 -11.80 -7.36 -8.63
C ARG A 289 -10.61 -7.37 -7.68
N MET A 290 -10.90 -7.18 -6.38
CA MET A 290 -9.89 -7.11 -5.31
C MET A 290 -8.81 -6.07 -5.62
N PRO A 291 -9.14 -4.77 -5.78
CA PRO A 291 -8.13 -3.74 -5.94
C PRO A 291 -7.23 -3.68 -4.70
N THR A 292 -5.92 -3.57 -4.89
CA THR A 292 -4.93 -3.63 -3.80
C THR A 292 -4.18 -2.33 -3.59
N CYS A 293 -3.80 -1.64 -4.63
CA CYS A 293 -3.10 -0.36 -4.50
C CYS A 293 -3.41 0.59 -5.67
N VAL A 294 -3.13 1.85 -5.46
CA VAL A 294 -3.27 2.93 -6.44
C VAL A 294 -1.96 3.69 -6.56
N ARG A 295 -1.59 4.08 -7.80
CA ARG A 295 -0.47 4.98 -8.11
C ARG A 295 -0.88 5.92 -9.22
N PHE A 296 -0.19 7.05 -9.32
CA PHE A 296 -0.41 8.02 -10.39
C PHE A 296 0.77 8.03 -11.35
N SER A 297 0.54 8.43 -12.60
CA SER A 297 1.60 8.77 -13.53
C SER A 297 2.44 9.95 -13.02
N GLN A 298 3.61 10.14 -13.58
CA GLN A 298 4.52 11.22 -13.14
C GLN A 298 3.91 12.62 -13.35
N ASP A 299 3.09 12.80 -14.41
CA ASP A 299 2.31 14.01 -14.65
C ASP A 299 1.03 14.11 -13.81
N SER A 300 0.70 13.06 -13.04
CA SER A 300 -0.49 12.94 -12.21
C SER A 300 -1.83 12.94 -12.98
N GLU A 301 -1.83 12.75 -14.29
CA GLU A 301 -3.05 12.75 -15.11
C GLU A 301 -3.73 11.38 -15.15
N LYS A 302 -2.96 10.30 -14.95
CA LYS A 302 -3.43 8.93 -14.96
C LYS A 302 -3.31 8.29 -13.59
N MET A 303 -4.27 7.45 -13.28
CA MET A 303 -4.26 6.60 -12.09
C MET A 303 -4.10 5.14 -12.53
N TYR A 304 -3.20 4.41 -11.89
CA TYR A 304 -3.01 2.98 -12.05
C TYR A 304 -3.53 2.25 -10.82
N VAL A 305 -4.30 1.18 -11.03
CA VAL A 305 -4.89 0.39 -9.95
C VAL A 305 -4.57 -1.09 -10.14
N CYS A 306 -3.90 -1.71 -9.18
CA CYS A 306 -3.73 -3.17 -9.16
C CYS A 306 -5.05 -3.86 -8.84
N SER A 307 -5.39 -4.90 -9.59
CA SER A 307 -6.51 -5.81 -9.34
C SER A 307 -5.95 -7.22 -9.16
N SER A 308 -5.82 -7.65 -7.91
CA SER A 308 -5.08 -8.88 -7.58
C SER A 308 -5.79 -10.14 -8.08
N ALA A 309 -7.13 -10.17 -8.04
CA ALA A 309 -7.92 -11.31 -8.50
C ALA A 309 -7.98 -11.45 -10.02
N ASP A 310 -7.74 -10.37 -10.76
CA ASP A 310 -7.71 -10.40 -12.24
C ASP A 310 -6.30 -10.57 -12.80
N GLY A 311 -5.26 -10.32 -11.99
CA GLY A 311 -3.88 -10.26 -12.47
C GLY A 311 -3.64 -9.08 -13.43
N VAL A 312 -4.32 -7.95 -13.20
CA VAL A 312 -4.33 -6.78 -14.08
C VAL A 312 -3.97 -5.53 -13.31
N VAL A 313 -3.21 -4.65 -13.94
CA VAL A 313 -3.12 -3.24 -13.58
C VAL A 313 -4.00 -2.46 -14.56
N TRP A 314 -4.97 -1.73 -14.00
CA TRP A 314 -5.88 -0.87 -14.74
C TRP A 314 -5.35 0.54 -14.84
N GLU A 315 -5.46 1.17 -16.00
CA GLU A 315 -5.24 2.60 -16.20
C GLU A 315 -6.59 3.33 -16.19
N VAL A 316 -6.63 4.44 -15.48
CA VAL A 316 -7.83 5.26 -15.27
C VAL A 316 -7.51 6.70 -15.62
N GLU A 317 -8.31 7.31 -16.50
CA GLU A 317 -8.18 8.69 -16.95
C GLU A 317 -9.48 9.48 -16.71
N GLY A 318 -9.41 10.80 -16.65
CA GLY A 318 -10.57 11.70 -16.56
C GLY A 318 -11.14 11.85 -15.14
N PHE A 319 -10.46 11.38 -14.11
CA PHE A 319 -10.96 11.42 -12.72
C PHE A 319 -10.79 12.81 -12.06
N LEU A 320 -9.97 13.70 -12.61
CA LEU A 320 -9.72 15.04 -12.08
C LEU A 320 -10.04 16.18 -13.07
N THR A 321 -10.13 15.91 -14.37
CA THR A 321 -10.37 16.93 -15.43
C THR A 321 -11.83 17.22 -15.68
#